data_8a33a4a798dee33bfd8000d0ff5faf16
#
_entry.id   8a33a4a798dee33bfd8000d0ff5faf16
#
_cell.length_a   1.000
_cell.length_b   1.000
_cell.length_c   1.000
_cell.angle_alpha   90.00
_cell.angle_beta   90.00
_cell.angle_gamma   90.00
#
_symmetry.space_group_name_H-M   'P 1'
#
loop_
_entity.id
_entity.type
_entity.pdbx_description
1 polymer ?
#
loop_
_entity_poly.entity_id
_entity_poly.type
_entity_poly.pdbx_seq_one_letter_code
_entity_poly.pdbx_strand_id
1 'polypeptide(L)'
;MEKMNVDLGKNSYDIIIGTDYMNKFSEYIKSIYKGKKLFIITDTNVNELYKNRYNEMFQGYDYTVYILEAGEKNKHIGVTQGIYSALIKAEIKRNDMIVAFGGGVTGDIAGFAAASYLRGINFIQIPTTIISQVDSSVGGKVGVDLPEGKNLVGAFYQPKVVLIDTLFLNTLSDRYFYDGFAEIVKYGCIYDRNLFDKIVDVVKNTNKNINIDNEKNGYNDNQSYRDNKEHKNNQSYENSNKNNDVIKSEYGNKINDKNYKTELRKRLTENINYLIYRSCEIKKEIVEKDEKENGLRMVLNFGHTIGHAIEQYTYYEKYSHGEAIATGMADILKIGEKKGITRKGCYEKVKDLLLSLNLPVNIEYPKEKIREIMKRDKKSMDGGINFIFLRDIGNAEIIKMTEKEIFE
;
A
#
# COMPACT_ATOMS: atom_id res chain seq x y z
N MET A 1 -16.52 -14.20 -7.75
CA MET A 1 -15.33 -13.79 -8.51
C MET A 1 -15.72 -12.70 -9.47
N GLU A 2 -14.93 -11.65 -9.52
CA GLU A 2 -15.14 -10.48 -10.36
C GLU A 2 -14.00 -10.36 -11.36
N LYS A 3 -14.32 -9.88 -12.55
CA LYS A 3 -13.35 -9.67 -13.63
C LYS A 3 -13.40 -8.22 -14.09
N MET A 4 -12.22 -7.62 -14.23
CA MET A 4 -12.04 -6.25 -14.72
C MET A 4 -11.01 -6.27 -15.83
N ASN A 5 -11.27 -5.61 -16.95
CA ASN A 5 -10.32 -5.44 -18.03
C ASN A 5 -9.68 -4.06 -17.96
N VAL A 6 -8.35 -3.98 -17.99
CA VAL A 6 -7.59 -2.74 -18.16
C VAL A 6 -7.30 -2.56 -19.63
N ASP A 7 -7.95 -1.56 -20.25
CA ASP A 7 -7.84 -1.30 -21.69
C ASP A 7 -6.66 -0.38 -22.02
N LEU A 8 -5.60 -0.98 -22.51
CA LEU A 8 -4.38 -0.30 -22.99
C LEU A 8 -4.03 -0.73 -24.42
N GLY A 9 -5.06 -1.00 -25.24
CA GLY A 9 -4.90 -1.48 -26.61
C GLY A 9 -4.17 -2.85 -26.65
N LYS A 10 -3.03 -2.92 -27.30
CA LYS A 10 -2.24 -4.16 -27.41
C LYS A 10 -1.66 -4.66 -26.06
N ASN A 11 -1.63 -3.80 -25.06
CA ASN A 11 -1.12 -4.08 -23.72
C ASN A 11 -2.25 -4.33 -22.71
N SER A 12 -3.50 -4.44 -23.18
CA SER A 12 -4.64 -4.73 -22.31
C SER A 12 -4.51 -6.06 -21.59
N TYR A 13 -5.04 -6.12 -20.37
CA TYR A 13 -5.00 -7.32 -19.53
C TYR A 13 -6.20 -7.37 -18.58
N ASP A 14 -6.45 -8.56 -18.04
CA ASP A 14 -7.53 -8.76 -17.08
C ASP A 14 -7.00 -8.77 -15.64
N ILE A 15 -7.81 -8.24 -14.72
CA ILE A 15 -7.67 -8.41 -13.27
C ILE A 15 -8.81 -9.31 -12.82
N ILE A 16 -8.48 -10.42 -12.17
CA ILE A 16 -9.45 -11.37 -11.60
C ILE A 16 -9.38 -11.28 -10.09
N ILE A 17 -10.50 -10.99 -9.45
CA ILE A 17 -10.58 -10.78 -7.99
C ILE A 17 -11.55 -11.79 -7.39
N GLY A 18 -11.13 -12.48 -6.33
CA GLY A 18 -11.96 -13.42 -5.62
C GLY A 18 -11.34 -13.86 -4.30
N THR A 19 -11.99 -14.82 -3.66
CA THR A 19 -11.55 -15.42 -2.40
C THR A 19 -11.50 -16.93 -2.55
N ASP A 20 -10.38 -17.55 -2.14
CA ASP A 20 -10.16 -19.01 -2.13
C ASP A 20 -10.39 -19.66 -3.50
N TYR A 21 -9.68 -19.16 -4.52
CA TYR A 21 -9.77 -19.69 -5.88
C TYR A 21 -8.42 -20.05 -6.50
N MET A 22 -7.39 -20.22 -5.67
CA MET A 22 -6.03 -20.62 -6.12
C MET A 22 -6.05 -21.88 -7.01
N ASN A 23 -6.95 -22.81 -6.75
CA ASN A 23 -7.15 -24.03 -7.55
C ASN A 23 -7.59 -23.75 -9.00
N LYS A 24 -8.06 -22.55 -9.31
CA LYS A 24 -8.44 -22.12 -10.67
C LYS A 24 -7.36 -21.32 -11.38
N PHE A 25 -6.23 -21.00 -10.73
CA PHE A 25 -5.18 -20.20 -11.35
C PHE A 25 -4.66 -20.85 -12.65
N SER A 26 -4.47 -22.16 -12.66
CA SER A 26 -4.06 -22.88 -13.88
C SER A 26 -5.03 -22.71 -15.04
N GLU A 27 -6.34 -22.61 -14.79
CA GLU A 27 -7.36 -22.41 -15.83
C GLU A 27 -7.23 -21.00 -16.44
N TYR A 28 -7.06 -19.96 -15.61
CA TYR A 28 -6.85 -18.58 -16.09
C TYR A 28 -5.52 -18.48 -16.86
N ILE A 29 -4.45 -19.09 -16.37
CA ILE A 29 -3.16 -19.11 -17.06
C ILE A 29 -3.33 -19.81 -18.42
N LYS A 30 -4.01 -20.95 -18.51
CA LYS A 30 -4.28 -21.67 -19.76
C LYS A 30 -5.09 -20.85 -20.78
N SER A 31 -5.91 -19.93 -20.34
CA SER A 31 -6.70 -19.06 -21.23
C SER A 31 -5.81 -18.10 -22.03
N ILE A 32 -4.69 -17.66 -21.46
CA ILE A 32 -3.77 -16.66 -22.01
C ILE A 32 -2.43 -17.21 -22.46
N TYR A 33 -2.05 -18.41 -21.98
CA TYR A 33 -0.75 -19.02 -22.24
C TYR A 33 -0.88 -20.50 -22.60
N LYS A 34 -0.42 -20.87 -23.78
CA LYS A 34 -0.49 -22.24 -24.35
C LYS A 34 0.80 -23.04 -24.20
N GLY A 35 1.86 -22.44 -23.66
CA GLY A 35 3.11 -23.12 -23.36
C GLY A 35 3.00 -24.03 -22.14
N LYS A 36 4.13 -24.61 -21.74
CA LYS A 36 4.16 -25.57 -20.62
C LYS A 36 5.07 -25.12 -19.47
N LYS A 37 6.02 -24.21 -19.70
CA LYS A 37 7.00 -23.81 -18.68
C LYS A 37 6.59 -22.50 -17.99
N LEU A 38 6.60 -22.52 -16.67
CA LEU A 38 6.45 -21.34 -15.82
C LEU A 38 7.73 -21.13 -15.00
N PHE A 39 8.14 -19.88 -14.86
CA PHE A 39 9.20 -19.49 -13.94
C PHE A 39 8.62 -18.62 -12.83
N ILE A 40 8.48 -19.20 -11.64
CA ILE A 40 7.83 -18.55 -10.50
C ILE A 40 8.90 -17.79 -9.71
N ILE A 41 8.74 -16.49 -9.57
CA ILE A 41 9.54 -15.63 -8.70
C ILE A 41 8.69 -15.31 -7.48
N THR A 42 9.18 -15.67 -6.31
CA THR A 42 8.52 -15.47 -5.02
C THR A 42 9.54 -15.04 -3.98
N ASP A 43 9.10 -14.74 -2.77
CA ASP A 43 9.98 -14.44 -1.64
C ASP A 43 9.94 -15.52 -0.55
N THR A 44 10.89 -15.46 0.38
CA THR A 44 11.06 -16.45 1.46
C THR A 44 9.79 -16.62 2.29
N ASN A 45 9.07 -15.53 2.60
CA ASN A 45 7.86 -15.58 3.42
C ASN A 45 6.70 -16.25 2.67
N VAL A 46 6.46 -15.84 1.43
CA VAL A 46 5.38 -16.38 0.59
C VAL A 46 5.66 -17.84 0.23
N ASN A 47 6.92 -18.17 -0.09
CA ASN A 47 7.30 -19.55 -0.35
C ASN A 47 7.03 -20.47 0.85
N GLU A 48 7.41 -20.06 2.06
CA GLU A 48 7.18 -20.85 3.26
C GLU A 48 5.69 -21.12 3.50
N LEU A 49 4.85 -20.14 3.27
CA LEU A 49 3.40 -20.25 3.46
C LEU A 49 2.71 -21.11 2.39
N TYR A 50 3.19 -21.07 1.13
CA TYR A 50 2.41 -21.59 -0.01
C TYR A 50 3.12 -22.63 -0.86
N LYS A 51 4.38 -23.04 -0.55
CA LYS A 51 5.13 -24.04 -1.32
C LYS A 51 4.36 -25.35 -1.54
N ASN A 52 3.55 -25.77 -0.59
CA ASN A 52 2.75 -27.00 -0.68
C ASN A 52 1.51 -26.86 -1.59
N ARG A 53 1.15 -25.62 -2.01
CA ARG A 53 0.00 -25.32 -2.88
C ARG A 53 0.40 -25.12 -4.35
N TYR A 54 1.70 -25.11 -4.69
CA TYR A 54 2.15 -24.84 -6.05
C TYR A 54 1.61 -25.86 -7.07
N ASN A 55 1.56 -27.14 -6.73
CA ASN A 55 1.01 -28.17 -7.61
C ASN A 55 -0.48 -27.94 -7.92
N GLU A 56 -1.23 -27.39 -6.99
CA GLU A 56 -2.64 -27.03 -7.17
C GLU A 56 -2.76 -25.76 -8.03
N MET A 57 -2.00 -24.71 -7.67
CA MET A 57 -2.05 -23.42 -8.36
C MET A 57 -1.61 -23.50 -9.82
N PHE A 58 -0.61 -24.36 -10.12
CA PHE A 58 0.03 -24.45 -11.43
C PHE A 58 -0.16 -25.80 -12.08
N GLN A 59 -1.27 -26.47 -11.82
CA GLN A 59 -1.58 -27.79 -12.32
C GLN A 59 -1.46 -27.88 -13.85
N GLY A 60 -0.65 -28.84 -14.32
CA GLY A 60 -0.42 -29.12 -15.74
C GLY A 60 0.66 -28.27 -16.37
N TYR A 61 1.42 -27.52 -15.58
CA TYR A 61 2.63 -26.82 -15.99
C TYR A 61 3.88 -27.45 -15.40
N ASP A 62 4.97 -27.38 -16.16
CA ASP A 62 6.32 -27.59 -15.67
C ASP A 62 6.82 -26.26 -15.10
N TYR A 63 7.17 -26.20 -13.81
CA TYR A 63 7.56 -24.96 -13.19
C TYR A 63 8.87 -25.03 -12.42
N THR A 64 9.60 -23.93 -12.46
CA THR A 64 10.80 -23.69 -11.64
C THR A 64 10.51 -22.53 -10.69
N VAL A 65 10.92 -22.66 -9.42
CA VAL A 65 10.72 -21.61 -8.41
C VAL A 65 12.06 -20.93 -8.10
N TYR A 66 12.07 -19.60 -8.15
CA TYR A 66 13.16 -18.75 -7.70
C TYR A 66 12.72 -17.96 -6.48
N ILE A 67 13.44 -18.10 -5.38
CA ILE A 67 13.07 -17.53 -4.09
C ILE A 67 13.97 -16.33 -3.79
N LEU A 68 13.37 -15.15 -3.64
CA LEU A 68 14.01 -13.92 -3.20
C LEU A 68 14.06 -13.87 -1.68
N GLU A 69 15.07 -13.24 -1.11
CA GLU A 69 15.00 -12.80 0.26
C GLU A 69 13.93 -11.72 0.42
N ALA A 70 13.02 -11.87 1.39
CA ALA A 70 11.95 -10.91 1.62
C ALA A 70 12.49 -9.56 2.10
N GLY A 71 11.81 -8.48 1.73
CA GLY A 71 12.07 -7.11 2.20
C GLY A 71 12.62 -6.17 1.13
N GLU A 72 12.32 -4.89 1.32
CA GLU A 72 12.64 -3.80 0.37
C GLU A 72 14.14 -3.68 0.08
N LYS A 73 15.00 -3.95 1.06
CA LYS A 73 16.46 -3.94 0.90
C LYS A 73 16.98 -4.84 -0.24
N ASN A 74 16.18 -5.82 -0.63
CA ASN A 74 16.51 -6.76 -1.71
C ASN A 74 15.97 -6.30 -3.08
N LYS A 75 15.30 -5.15 -3.17
CA LYS A 75 14.77 -4.59 -4.41
C LYS A 75 15.83 -3.83 -5.20
N HIS A 76 16.94 -4.44 -5.55
CA HIS A 76 18.05 -3.77 -6.24
C HIS A 76 18.55 -4.54 -7.47
N ILE A 77 19.26 -3.83 -8.35
CA ILE A 77 19.72 -4.35 -9.65
C ILE A 77 20.54 -5.63 -9.53
N GLY A 78 21.32 -5.82 -8.46
CA GLY A 78 22.14 -7.01 -8.24
C GLY A 78 21.31 -8.30 -8.12
N VAL A 79 20.09 -8.23 -7.59
CA VAL A 79 19.20 -9.38 -7.47
C VAL A 79 18.72 -9.86 -8.85
N THR A 80 18.50 -8.94 -9.79
CA THR A 80 18.06 -9.29 -11.14
C THR A 80 19.08 -10.12 -11.92
N GLN A 81 20.37 -9.96 -11.64
CA GLN A 81 21.42 -10.81 -12.26
C GLN A 81 21.26 -12.27 -11.85
N GLY A 82 20.95 -12.53 -10.59
CA GLY A 82 20.64 -13.89 -10.10
C GLY A 82 19.42 -14.49 -10.80
N ILE A 83 18.36 -13.67 -10.98
CA ILE A 83 17.16 -14.09 -11.70
C ILE A 83 17.49 -14.45 -13.15
N TYR A 84 18.25 -13.60 -13.88
CA TYR A 84 18.63 -13.91 -15.27
C TYR A 84 19.44 -15.20 -15.38
N SER A 85 20.38 -15.42 -14.48
CA SER A 85 21.16 -16.66 -14.45
C SER A 85 20.28 -17.89 -14.21
N ALA A 86 19.29 -17.77 -13.32
CA ALA A 86 18.34 -18.84 -13.03
C ALA A 86 17.38 -19.09 -14.21
N LEU A 87 16.90 -18.05 -14.90
CA LEU A 87 16.08 -18.15 -16.10
C LEU A 87 16.82 -18.91 -17.23
N ILE A 88 18.12 -18.62 -17.42
CA ILE A 88 18.97 -19.30 -18.40
C ILE A 88 19.15 -20.76 -18.03
N LYS A 89 19.46 -21.08 -16.75
CA LYS A 89 19.63 -22.45 -16.27
C LYS A 89 18.34 -23.28 -16.38
N ALA A 90 17.18 -22.66 -16.17
CA ALA A 90 15.86 -23.27 -16.34
C ALA A 90 15.44 -23.36 -17.84
N GLU A 91 16.30 -22.92 -18.77
CA GLU A 91 16.02 -22.89 -20.21
C GLU A 91 14.71 -22.17 -20.56
N ILE A 92 14.42 -21.08 -19.88
CA ILE A 92 13.23 -20.27 -20.13
C ILE A 92 13.40 -19.50 -21.46
N LYS A 93 12.45 -19.69 -22.37
CA LYS A 93 12.44 -19.12 -23.71
C LYS A 93 11.51 -17.93 -23.79
N ARG A 94 11.60 -17.15 -24.87
CA ARG A 94 10.77 -15.93 -25.09
C ARG A 94 9.27 -16.18 -24.99
N ASN A 95 8.80 -17.37 -25.36
CA ASN A 95 7.38 -17.73 -25.33
C ASN A 95 6.95 -18.37 -24.01
N ASP A 96 7.86 -18.52 -23.04
CA ASP A 96 7.51 -18.99 -21.70
C ASP A 96 6.99 -17.84 -20.83
N MET A 97 6.61 -18.14 -19.61
CA MET A 97 5.88 -17.21 -18.74
C MET A 97 6.59 -17.07 -17.39
N ILE A 98 6.82 -15.83 -16.96
CA ILE A 98 7.19 -15.52 -15.56
C ILE A 98 5.92 -15.35 -14.73
N VAL A 99 5.92 -15.87 -13.51
CA VAL A 99 4.89 -15.67 -12.50
C VAL A 99 5.50 -14.88 -11.35
N ALA A 100 5.04 -13.66 -11.13
CA ALA A 100 5.38 -12.87 -9.96
C ALA A 100 4.39 -13.23 -8.83
N PHE A 101 4.84 -14.00 -7.84
CA PHE A 101 3.99 -14.45 -6.74
C PHE A 101 4.50 -13.88 -5.41
N GLY A 102 3.89 -12.78 -4.94
CA GLY A 102 4.35 -12.11 -3.72
C GLY A 102 3.79 -10.70 -3.52
N GLY A 103 4.45 -9.95 -2.64
CA GLY A 103 4.16 -8.54 -2.41
C GLY A 103 4.68 -7.62 -3.53
N GLY A 104 4.61 -6.29 -3.30
CA GLY A 104 5.04 -5.30 -4.29
C GLY A 104 6.50 -5.43 -4.73
N VAL A 105 7.41 -5.74 -3.79
CA VAL A 105 8.84 -5.97 -4.09
C VAL A 105 9.02 -7.10 -5.10
N THR A 106 8.38 -8.24 -4.84
CA THR A 106 8.42 -9.40 -5.74
C THR A 106 7.82 -9.07 -7.10
N GLY A 107 6.67 -8.38 -7.13
CA GLY A 107 5.99 -7.95 -8.35
C GLY A 107 6.86 -7.04 -9.22
N ASP A 108 7.49 -6.04 -8.61
CA ASP A 108 8.34 -5.07 -9.30
C ASP A 108 9.62 -5.71 -9.87
N ILE A 109 10.34 -6.50 -9.07
CA ILE A 109 11.56 -7.20 -9.51
C ILE A 109 11.25 -8.20 -10.62
N ALA A 110 10.21 -9.02 -10.45
CA ALA A 110 9.82 -10.02 -11.43
C ALA A 110 9.35 -9.40 -12.74
N GLY A 111 8.56 -8.32 -12.66
CA GLY A 111 8.11 -7.57 -13.82
C GLY A 111 9.26 -6.88 -14.55
N PHE A 112 10.23 -6.32 -13.82
CA PHE A 112 11.44 -5.73 -14.41
C PHE A 112 12.32 -6.80 -15.08
N ALA A 113 12.49 -7.97 -14.44
CA ALA A 113 13.17 -9.10 -15.05
C ALA A 113 12.45 -9.57 -16.32
N ALA A 114 11.11 -9.63 -16.30
CA ALA A 114 10.32 -9.97 -17.48
C ALA A 114 10.48 -8.96 -18.61
N ALA A 115 10.49 -7.67 -18.29
CA ALA A 115 10.63 -6.59 -19.27
C ALA A 115 11.99 -6.61 -20.00
N SER A 116 13.04 -7.07 -19.32
CA SER A 116 14.43 -6.99 -19.82
C SER A 116 14.99 -8.33 -20.33
N TYR A 117 14.60 -9.47 -19.75
CA TYR A 117 15.05 -10.78 -20.18
C TYR A 117 14.60 -11.08 -21.63
N LEU A 118 15.53 -11.50 -22.49
CA LEU A 118 15.31 -11.73 -23.93
C LEU A 118 14.62 -10.55 -24.66
N ARG A 119 14.76 -9.32 -24.17
CA ARG A 119 14.08 -8.08 -24.64
C ARG A 119 12.56 -8.11 -24.43
N GLY A 120 12.12 -8.81 -23.40
CA GLY A 120 10.73 -8.90 -22.96
C GLY A 120 10.15 -10.32 -23.14
N ILE A 121 9.69 -10.90 -22.02
CA ILE A 121 8.88 -12.12 -22.01
C ILE A 121 7.59 -11.84 -21.22
N ASN A 122 6.55 -12.62 -21.50
CA ASN A 122 5.28 -12.44 -20.81
C ASN A 122 5.39 -12.75 -19.32
N PHE A 123 4.63 -12.01 -18.51
CA PHE A 123 4.51 -12.31 -17.09
C PHE A 123 3.08 -12.15 -16.59
N ILE A 124 2.79 -12.75 -15.45
CA ILE A 124 1.54 -12.58 -14.69
C ILE A 124 1.87 -12.18 -13.27
N GLN A 125 0.92 -11.55 -12.59
CA GLN A 125 1.06 -11.18 -11.18
C GLN A 125 0.04 -11.92 -10.32
N ILE A 126 0.50 -12.43 -9.19
CA ILE A 126 -0.30 -13.02 -8.10
C ILE A 126 0.06 -12.25 -6.83
N PRO A 127 -0.57 -11.08 -6.60
CA PRO A 127 -0.23 -10.21 -5.48
C PRO A 127 -0.77 -10.76 -4.16
N THR A 128 0.06 -10.73 -3.10
CA THR A 128 -0.26 -11.34 -1.79
C THR A 128 -0.42 -10.36 -0.64
N THR A 129 -0.16 -9.07 -0.84
CA THR A 129 -0.37 -8.01 0.16
C THR A 129 -1.44 -7.05 -0.31
N ILE A 130 -2.09 -6.31 0.60
CA ILE A 130 -3.10 -5.30 0.21
C ILE A 130 -2.47 -4.28 -0.76
N ILE A 131 -1.29 -3.73 -0.45
CA ILE A 131 -0.60 -2.78 -1.35
C ILE A 131 -0.41 -3.38 -2.74
N SER A 132 0.05 -4.63 -2.82
CA SER A 132 0.24 -5.24 -4.13
C SER A 132 -1.08 -5.52 -4.85
N GLN A 133 -2.15 -5.85 -4.12
CA GLN A 133 -3.46 -6.12 -4.70
C GLN A 133 -4.16 -4.85 -5.22
N VAL A 134 -4.07 -3.73 -4.48
CA VAL A 134 -4.77 -2.49 -4.87
C VAL A 134 -3.91 -1.50 -5.64
N ASP A 135 -2.58 -1.64 -5.59
CA ASP A 135 -1.67 -0.64 -6.16
C ASP A 135 -0.60 -1.26 -7.07
N SER A 136 0.49 -1.84 -6.57
CA SER A 136 1.67 -2.11 -7.39
C SER A 136 1.44 -3.09 -8.55
N SER A 137 0.47 -4.02 -8.48
CA SER A 137 0.14 -4.93 -9.58
C SER A 137 -0.61 -4.30 -10.75
N VAL A 138 -1.10 -3.05 -10.61
CA VAL A 138 -1.92 -2.38 -11.63
C VAL A 138 -1.16 -1.22 -12.26
N GLY A 139 -1.13 -1.17 -13.60
CA GLY A 139 -0.56 -0.05 -14.37
C GLY A 139 0.89 -0.21 -14.76
N GLY A 140 1.47 -1.43 -14.62
CA GLY A 140 2.69 -1.87 -15.26
C GLY A 140 3.99 -1.16 -14.88
N LYS A 141 4.02 -0.37 -13.80
CA LYS A 141 5.27 0.17 -13.27
C LYS A 141 6.04 -0.98 -12.61
N VAL A 142 7.19 -1.31 -13.14
CA VAL A 142 8.08 -2.34 -12.61
C VAL A 142 9.50 -1.80 -12.54
N GLY A 143 10.27 -2.18 -11.53
CA GLY A 143 11.59 -1.58 -11.37
C GLY A 143 12.34 -2.06 -10.14
N VAL A 144 13.54 -1.52 -10.01
CA VAL A 144 14.46 -1.79 -8.92
C VAL A 144 15.06 -0.49 -8.40
N ASP A 145 15.56 -0.56 -7.17
CA ASP A 145 16.17 0.55 -6.48
C ASP A 145 17.67 0.65 -6.81
N LEU A 146 18.17 1.86 -6.74
CA LEU A 146 19.60 2.18 -6.71
C LEU A 146 19.96 2.81 -5.37
N PRO A 147 21.27 2.88 -5.02
CA PRO A 147 21.71 3.61 -3.82
C PRO A 147 21.23 5.07 -3.78
N GLU A 148 21.04 5.68 -4.95
CA GLU A 148 20.61 7.06 -5.12
C GLU A 148 19.13 7.30 -4.86
N GLY A 149 18.27 6.25 -4.99
CA GLY A 149 16.83 6.36 -4.75
C GLY A 149 16.01 5.17 -5.23
N LYS A 150 14.75 5.13 -4.77
CA LYS A 150 13.78 4.09 -5.14
C LYS A 150 13.32 4.19 -6.59
N ASN A 151 13.10 3.03 -7.20
CA ASN A 151 12.43 2.86 -8.51
C ASN A 151 13.06 3.68 -9.66
N LEU A 152 14.34 4.04 -9.56
CA LEU A 152 15.03 4.85 -10.58
C LEU A 152 15.33 4.07 -11.85
N VAL A 153 15.40 2.73 -11.77
CA VAL A 153 15.60 1.86 -12.91
C VAL A 153 14.39 0.96 -13.07
N GLY A 154 13.67 1.11 -14.17
CA GLY A 154 12.43 0.38 -14.39
C GLY A 154 11.90 0.47 -15.81
N ALA A 155 10.70 -0.08 -15.99
CA ALA A 155 9.98 -0.07 -17.24
C ALA A 155 8.47 0.07 -17.00
N PHE A 156 7.74 0.52 -18.02
CA PHE A 156 6.30 0.32 -18.10
C PHE A 156 6.08 -1.00 -18.85
N TYR A 157 5.77 -2.07 -18.11
CA TYR A 157 5.59 -3.41 -18.66
C TYR A 157 4.35 -4.07 -18.06
N GLN A 158 3.31 -4.24 -18.89
CA GLN A 158 2.01 -4.72 -18.42
C GLN A 158 2.00 -6.25 -18.26
N PRO A 159 1.40 -6.79 -17.18
CA PRO A 159 1.20 -8.23 -17.03
C PRO A 159 0.16 -8.73 -18.04
N LYS A 160 0.12 -10.05 -18.28
CA LYS A 160 -0.93 -10.68 -19.10
C LYS A 160 -2.22 -10.91 -18.34
N VAL A 161 -2.13 -11.08 -17.03
CA VAL A 161 -3.25 -11.14 -16.09
C VAL A 161 -2.73 -10.84 -14.68
N VAL A 162 -3.61 -10.29 -13.86
CA VAL A 162 -3.41 -10.17 -12.40
C VAL A 162 -4.45 -11.06 -11.71
N LEU A 163 -3.99 -12.00 -10.87
CA LEU A 163 -4.84 -12.94 -10.14
C LEU A 163 -4.83 -12.57 -8.65
N ILE A 164 -5.87 -11.92 -8.18
CA ILE A 164 -6.01 -11.41 -6.82
C ILE A 164 -6.90 -12.36 -6.02
N ASP A 165 -6.27 -13.20 -5.17
CA ASP A 165 -6.98 -13.98 -4.18
C ASP A 165 -6.86 -13.31 -2.81
N THR A 166 -7.99 -12.85 -2.28
CA THR A 166 -8.01 -12.17 -0.98
C THR A 166 -7.73 -13.10 0.20
N LEU A 167 -7.75 -14.41 -0.02
CA LEU A 167 -7.34 -15.39 1.00
C LEU A 167 -5.89 -15.20 1.46
N PHE A 168 -5.00 -14.73 0.58
CA PHE A 168 -3.60 -14.43 0.93
C PHE A 168 -3.47 -13.42 2.08
N LEU A 169 -4.44 -12.53 2.23
CA LEU A 169 -4.42 -11.49 3.26
C LEU A 169 -4.60 -12.03 4.68
N ASN A 170 -5.12 -13.25 4.83
CA ASN A 170 -5.29 -13.88 6.14
C ASN A 170 -3.95 -14.22 6.81
N THR A 171 -2.89 -14.37 6.04
CA THR A 171 -1.54 -14.68 6.53
C THR A 171 -0.69 -13.44 6.83
N LEU A 172 -1.19 -12.23 6.50
CA LEU A 172 -0.49 -10.99 6.83
C LEU A 172 -0.52 -10.72 8.34
N SER A 173 0.60 -10.25 8.88
CA SER A 173 0.60 -9.65 10.22
C SER A 173 -0.30 -8.41 10.25
N ASP A 174 -0.78 -8.02 11.43
CA ASP A 174 -1.62 -6.83 11.58
C ASP A 174 -0.96 -5.58 11.00
N ARG A 175 0.35 -5.40 11.22
CA ARG A 175 1.09 -4.26 10.69
C ARG A 175 0.96 -4.17 9.16
N TYR A 176 1.26 -5.24 8.44
CA TYR A 176 1.19 -5.24 6.96
C TYR A 176 -0.25 -5.26 6.43
N PHE A 177 -1.19 -5.77 7.21
CA PHE A 177 -2.61 -5.67 6.85
C PHE A 177 -3.08 -4.22 6.88
N TYR A 178 -2.87 -3.51 8.00
CA TYR A 178 -3.28 -2.11 8.12
C TYR A 178 -2.46 -1.17 7.22
N ASP A 179 -1.19 -1.47 7.00
CA ASP A 179 -0.31 -0.72 6.10
C ASP A 179 -0.93 -0.50 4.71
N GLY A 180 -1.52 -1.54 4.14
CA GLY A 180 -2.17 -1.45 2.84
C GLY A 180 -3.42 -0.57 2.80
N PHE A 181 -4.05 -0.31 3.94
CA PHE A 181 -5.21 0.58 3.99
C PHE A 181 -4.88 2.04 3.73
N ALA A 182 -3.62 2.46 3.90
CA ALA A 182 -3.19 3.80 3.48
C ALA A 182 -3.50 4.04 1.99
N GLU A 183 -3.24 3.05 1.14
CA GLU A 183 -3.52 3.13 -0.30
C GLU A 183 -5.03 3.13 -0.60
N ILE A 184 -5.82 2.31 0.10
CA ILE A 184 -7.28 2.29 -0.08
C ILE A 184 -7.88 3.66 0.34
N VAL A 185 -7.45 4.21 1.47
CA VAL A 185 -7.85 5.55 1.93
C VAL A 185 -7.42 6.62 0.91
N LYS A 186 -6.22 6.52 0.34
CA LYS A 186 -5.74 7.40 -0.72
C LYS A 186 -6.73 7.45 -1.89
N TYR A 187 -7.17 6.30 -2.41
CA TYR A 187 -8.15 6.25 -3.50
C TYR A 187 -9.47 6.93 -3.13
N GLY A 188 -9.96 6.71 -1.91
CA GLY A 188 -11.13 7.40 -1.39
C GLY A 188 -10.94 8.92 -1.33
N CYS A 189 -9.76 9.37 -0.92
CA CYS A 189 -9.41 10.78 -0.82
C CYS A 189 -9.31 11.47 -2.19
N ILE A 190 -8.65 10.84 -3.17
CA ILE A 190 -8.34 11.51 -4.44
C ILE A 190 -9.45 11.41 -5.47
N TYR A 191 -10.32 10.40 -5.40
CA TYR A 191 -11.20 10.07 -6.51
C TYR A 191 -12.63 9.70 -6.12
N ASP A 192 -12.84 8.95 -5.03
CA ASP A 192 -14.15 8.39 -4.70
C ASP A 192 -14.54 8.59 -3.23
N ARG A 193 -15.34 9.63 -3.00
CA ARG A 193 -15.92 9.93 -1.69
C ARG A 193 -16.68 8.73 -1.09
N ASN A 194 -17.38 7.95 -1.89
CA ASN A 194 -18.17 6.82 -1.40
C ASN A 194 -17.26 5.70 -0.86
N LEU A 195 -16.11 5.46 -1.50
CA LEU A 195 -15.11 4.54 -0.97
C LEU A 195 -14.59 5.01 0.40
N PHE A 196 -14.27 6.30 0.54
CA PHE A 196 -13.86 6.88 1.82
C PHE A 196 -14.94 6.70 2.89
N ASP A 197 -16.18 7.10 2.60
CA ASP A 197 -17.29 7.03 3.54
C ASP A 197 -17.61 5.55 3.92
N LYS A 198 -17.45 4.60 2.99
CA LYS A 198 -17.58 3.16 3.29
C LYS A 198 -16.57 2.67 4.32
N ILE A 199 -15.30 3.10 4.24
CA ILE A 199 -14.29 2.71 5.23
C ILE A 199 -14.62 3.33 6.59
N VAL A 200 -15.04 4.59 6.60
CA VAL A 200 -15.50 5.29 7.82
C VAL A 200 -16.65 4.54 8.49
N ASP A 201 -17.62 4.04 7.71
CA ASP A 201 -18.75 3.29 8.22
C ASP A 201 -18.34 1.94 8.83
N VAL A 202 -17.38 1.24 8.22
CA VAL A 202 -16.83 0.00 8.78
C VAL A 202 -16.20 0.28 10.15
N VAL A 203 -15.38 1.33 10.26
CA VAL A 203 -14.72 1.74 11.51
C VAL A 203 -15.76 2.14 12.57
N LYS A 204 -16.75 2.97 12.23
CA LYS A 204 -17.82 3.40 13.16
C LYS A 204 -18.65 2.24 13.69
N ASN A 205 -19.01 1.30 12.83
CA ASN A 205 -19.80 0.12 13.23
C ASN A 205 -19.01 -0.83 14.13
N THR A 206 -17.68 -0.88 13.99
CA THR A 206 -16.79 -1.59 14.92
C THR A 206 -16.94 -1.02 16.35
N ASN A 207 -16.91 0.30 16.50
CA ASN A 207 -17.06 0.97 17.79
C ASN A 207 -18.41 0.70 18.45
N LYS A 208 -19.52 0.69 17.69
CA LYS A 208 -20.87 0.44 18.22
C LYS A 208 -21.02 -0.97 18.78
N ASN A 209 -20.51 -1.97 18.11
CA ASN A 209 -20.65 -3.36 18.56
C ASN A 209 -19.88 -3.66 19.84
N ILE A 210 -18.67 -3.12 19.98
CA ILE A 210 -17.90 -3.30 21.21
C ILE A 210 -18.61 -2.68 22.41
N ASN A 211 -19.24 -1.51 22.24
CA ASN A 211 -20.03 -0.91 23.31
C ASN A 211 -21.23 -1.76 23.71
N ILE A 212 -21.95 -2.34 22.75
CA ILE A 212 -23.08 -3.25 23.01
C ILE A 212 -22.63 -4.53 23.72
N ASP A 213 -21.49 -5.10 23.35
CA ASP A 213 -20.97 -6.30 23.97
C ASP A 213 -20.45 -6.03 25.40
N ASN A 214 -19.87 -4.88 25.64
CA ASN A 214 -19.47 -4.42 26.98
C ASN A 214 -20.69 -4.18 27.90
N GLU A 215 -21.78 -3.62 27.38
CA GLU A 215 -23.04 -3.45 28.12
C GLU A 215 -23.70 -4.79 28.45
N LYS A 216 -23.69 -5.75 27.52
CA LYS A 216 -24.24 -7.11 27.74
C LYS A 216 -23.41 -7.94 28.70
N ASN A 217 -22.09 -7.72 28.76
CA ASN A 217 -21.18 -8.44 29.66
C ASN A 217 -20.98 -7.78 31.04
N GLY A 218 -21.74 -6.73 31.35
CA GLY A 218 -21.77 -6.10 32.70
C GLY A 218 -20.53 -5.29 33.06
N TYR A 219 -19.67 -4.93 32.07
CA TYR A 219 -18.56 -4.02 32.31
C TYR A 219 -19.07 -2.57 32.26
N ASN A 220 -19.59 -2.09 33.39
CA ASN A 220 -19.84 -0.67 33.61
C ASN A 220 -18.54 0.00 34.06
N ASP A 221 -17.93 0.78 33.20
CA ASP A 221 -16.72 1.60 33.46
C ASP A 221 -16.96 2.75 34.47
N ASN A 222 -18.05 2.68 35.26
CA ASN A 222 -18.45 3.73 36.20
C ASN A 222 -17.99 3.51 37.66
N GLN A 223 -17.03 2.58 37.91
CA GLN A 223 -16.58 2.30 39.28
C GLN A 223 -15.11 2.58 39.60
N SER A 224 -14.37 3.37 38.83
CA SER A 224 -12.98 3.70 39.17
C SER A 224 -12.66 5.18 39.45
N TYR A 225 -13.68 6.02 39.72
CA TYR A 225 -13.47 7.44 40.08
C TYR A 225 -14.11 7.83 41.42
N ARG A 226 -14.06 6.99 42.42
CA ARG A 226 -14.27 7.39 43.83
C ARG A 226 -13.42 6.47 44.70
N ASP A 227 -12.34 7.03 45.16
CA ASP A 227 -11.56 6.75 46.35
C ASP A 227 -10.06 6.88 46.05
N ASN A 228 -9.56 8.08 46.21
CA ASN A 228 -8.25 8.41 46.79
C ASN A 228 -8.07 9.94 46.83
N LYS A 229 -8.77 10.55 47.79
CA LYS A 229 -8.28 11.76 48.46
C LYS A 229 -7.92 11.35 49.87
N GLU A 230 -6.63 11.27 50.14
CA GLU A 230 -5.97 11.66 51.38
C GLU A 230 -4.56 11.04 51.44
N HIS A 231 -3.62 11.86 51.52
CA HIS A 231 -2.38 12.01 52.28
C HIS A 231 -1.17 12.42 51.43
N LYS A 232 -0.95 13.71 51.51
CA LYS A 232 0.22 14.51 51.90
C LYS A 232 1.66 14.02 51.65
N ASN A 233 2.33 14.93 51.01
CA ASN A 233 3.64 15.55 51.31
C ASN A 233 4.92 15.00 50.66
N ASN A 234 5.44 15.95 49.89
CA ASN A 234 6.83 16.45 49.85
C ASN A 234 7.87 15.83 48.91
N GLN A 235 8.32 16.75 48.13
CA GLN A 235 9.68 17.05 47.68
C GLN A 235 9.99 16.77 46.20
N SER A 236 9.96 17.88 45.49
CA SER A 236 10.95 18.34 44.48
C SER A 236 11.87 17.32 43.83
N TYR A 237 11.69 17.10 42.55
CA TYR A 237 12.74 17.22 41.52
C TYR A 237 12.11 17.70 40.24
N GLU A 238 12.42 18.92 39.87
CA GLU A 238 12.25 19.45 38.52
C GLU A 238 13.09 18.61 37.55
N ASN A 239 12.46 18.07 36.51
CA ASN A 239 13.09 17.99 35.21
C ASN A 239 12.03 17.81 34.10
N SER A 240 11.95 18.84 33.32
CA SER A 240 11.62 18.90 31.90
C SER A 240 11.08 17.63 31.22
N ASN A 241 9.76 17.53 31.12
CA ASN A 241 9.06 16.82 30.04
C ASN A 241 7.66 17.41 29.87
N LYS A 242 7.60 18.67 29.46
CA LYS A 242 6.41 19.26 28.85
C LYS A 242 6.56 19.07 27.34
N ASN A 243 5.92 18.07 26.80
CA ASN A 243 5.35 18.03 25.44
C ASN A 243 4.86 16.59 25.12
N ASN A 244 3.87 16.14 25.88
CA ASN A 244 3.04 14.99 25.50
C ASN A 244 1.58 15.30 25.83
N ASP A 245 1.08 16.43 25.34
CA ASP A 245 -0.35 16.59 25.13
C ASP A 245 -0.71 15.87 23.82
N VAL A 246 -0.72 14.53 23.89
CA VAL A 246 -1.44 13.71 22.92
C VAL A 246 -2.89 14.11 23.02
N ILE A 247 -3.39 14.79 21.98
CA ILE A 247 -4.79 15.07 21.78
C ILE A 247 -5.52 13.73 21.93
N LYS A 248 -6.20 13.53 23.06
CA LYS A 248 -7.08 12.38 23.29
C LYS A 248 -8.28 12.55 22.37
N SER A 249 -8.16 12.14 21.13
CA SER A 249 -9.31 11.93 20.27
C SER A 249 -10.16 10.80 20.89
N GLU A 250 -11.46 10.83 20.68
CA GLU A 250 -12.40 9.79 21.10
C GLU A 250 -11.95 8.38 20.69
N TYR A 251 -11.02 8.28 19.74
CA TYR A 251 -10.42 7.06 19.17
C TYR A 251 -9.10 6.65 19.84
N GLY A 252 -8.34 7.58 20.44
CA GLY A 252 -6.96 7.31 20.91
C GLY A 252 -6.81 6.28 22.02
N ASN A 253 -7.83 6.10 22.88
CA ASN A 253 -7.82 5.10 23.95
C ASN A 253 -8.27 3.70 23.47
N LYS A 254 -8.98 3.59 22.32
CA LYS A 254 -9.53 2.32 21.80
C LYS A 254 -8.54 1.58 20.90
N ILE A 255 -7.61 2.28 20.28
CA ILE A 255 -6.63 1.71 19.32
C ILE A 255 -5.70 0.68 19.99
N ASN A 256 -5.48 0.76 21.29
CA ASN A 256 -4.67 -0.20 22.05
C ASN A 256 -5.47 -1.41 22.57
N ASP A 257 -6.80 -1.41 22.44
CA ASP A 257 -7.64 -2.53 22.83
C ASP A 257 -7.51 -3.68 21.81
N LYS A 258 -7.08 -4.85 22.29
CA LYS A 258 -6.93 -6.07 21.48
C LYS A 258 -8.27 -6.51 20.88
N ASN A 259 -9.37 -6.35 21.60
CA ASN A 259 -10.70 -6.70 21.14
C ASN A 259 -11.13 -5.79 19.98
N TYR A 260 -10.84 -4.48 20.08
CA TYR A 260 -11.08 -3.53 19.00
C TYR A 260 -10.33 -3.91 17.72
N LYS A 261 -9.03 -4.18 17.83
CA LYS A 261 -8.21 -4.56 16.66
C LYS A 261 -8.72 -5.83 15.99
N THR A 262 -9.08 -6.83 16.78
CA THR A 262 -9.61 -8.10 16.27
C THR A 262 -10.94 -7.91 15.52
N GLU A 263 -11.89 -7.18 16.12
CA GLU A 263 -13.19 -6.92 15.49
C GLU A 263 -13.04 -6.01 14.26
N LEU A 264 -12.18 -4.99 14.31
CA LEU A 264 -11.91 -4.13 13.15
C LEU A 264 -11.33 -4.94 12.00
N ARG A 265 -10.31 -5.76 12.24
CA ARG A 265 -9.70 -6.62 11.21
C ARG A 265 -10.75 -7.53 10.57
N LYS A 266 -11.58 -8.18 11.38
CA LYS A 266 -12.67 -9.03 10.91
C LYS A 266 -13.60 -8.28 9.96
N ARG A 267 -14.09 -7.10 10.37
CA ARG A 267 -15.02 -6.29 9.57
C ARG A 267 -14.39 -5.75 8.29
N LEU A 268 -13.13 -5.35 8.35
CA LEU A 268 -12.39 -4.96 7.17
C LEU A 268 -12.25 -6.15 6.20
N THR A 269 -11.96 -7.35 6.71
CA THR A 269 -11.89 -8.58 5.91
C THR A 269 -13.23 -8.94 5.27
N GLU A 270 -14.35 -8.77 5.97
CA GLU A 270 -15.70 -8.99 5.43
C GLU A 270 -16.02 -8.05 4.24
N ASN A 271 -15.40 -6.87 4.18
CA ASN A 271 -15.58 -5.89 3.12
C ASN A 271 -14.43 -5.87 2.09
N ILE A 272 -13.41 -6.72 2.25
CA ILE A 272 -12.13 -6.58 1.54
C ILE A 272 -12.27 -6.71 0.02
N ASN A 273 -13.11 -7.62 -0.47
CA ASN A 273 -13.33 -7.81 -1.91
C ASN A 273 -13.84 -6.52 -2.56
N TYR A 274 -14.82 -5.86 -1.95
CA TYR A 274 -15.34 -4.58 -2.45
C TYR A 274 -14.26 -3.49 -2.43
N LEU A 275 -13.51 -3.39 -1.31
CA LEU A 275 -12.49 -2.36 -1.14
C LEU A 275 -11.35 -2.53 -2.18
N ILE A 276 -10.93 -3.77 -2.42
CA ILE A 276 -9.90 -4.08 -3.44
C ILE A 276 -10.46 -3.83 -4.84
N TYR A 277 -11.65 -4.35 -5.14
CA TYR A 277 -12.27 -4.15 -6.46
C TYR A 277 -12.37 -2.67 -6.80
N ARG A 278 -12.94 -1.86 -5.90
CA ARG A 278 -13.12 -0.43 -6.15
C ARG A 278 -11.79 0.32 -6.26
N SER A 279 -10.79 -0.04 -5.45
CA SER A 279 -9.44 0.53 -5.57
C SER A 279 -8.79 0.22 -6.91
N CYS A 280 -8.86 -1.04 -7.37
CA CYS A 280 -8.38 -1.46 -8.69
C CYS A 280 -9.12 -0.73 -9.82
N GLU A 281 -10.44 -0.56 -9.70
CA GLU A 281 -11.27 0.13 -10.68
C GLU A 281 -10.86 1.60 -10.81
N ILE A 282 -10.69 2.30 -9.69
CA ILE A 282 -10.19 3.69 -9.71
C ILE A 282 -8.81 3.78 -10.35
N LYS A 283 -7.89 2.88 -9.95
CA LYS A 283 -6.56 2.87 -10.54
C LYS A 283 -6.58 2.58 -12.03
N LYS A 284 -7.38 1.60 -12.46
CA LYS A 284 -7.63 1.28 -13.86
C LYS A 284 -8.07 2.52 -14.63
N GLU A 285 -9.10 3.22 -14.18
CA GLU A 285 -9.65 4.42 -14.85
C GLU A 285 -8.58 5.51 -15.03
N ILE A 286 -7.71 5.69 -14.04
CA ILE A 286 -6.61 6.65 -14.08
C ILE A 286 -5.51 6.20 -15.04
N VAL A 287 -5.13 4.91 -15.00
CA VAL A 287 -4.08 4.32 -15.85
C VAL A 287 -4.49 4.31 -17.33
N GLU A 288 -5.74 3.98 -17.63
CA GLU A 288 -6.27 4.00 -19.02
C GLU A 288 -6.21 5.40 -19.64
N LYS A 289 -6.39 6.45 -18.81
CA LYS A 289 -6.31 7.84 -19.27
C LYS A 289 -4.87 8.35 -19.38
N ASP A 290 -3.95 7.78 -18.60
CA ASP A 290 -2.55 8.22 -18.54
C ASP A 290 -1.62 7.06 -18.13
N GLU A 291 -1.34 6.15 -19.08
CA GLU A 291 -0.51 4.97 -18.83
C GLU A 291 0.89 5.33 -18.28
N LYS A 292 1.50 6.40 -18.83
CA LYS A 292 2.91 6.76 -18.57
C LYS A 292 3.13 7.87 -17.55
N GLU A 293 2.07 8.29 -16.84
CA GLU A 293 2.15 9.30 -15.77
C GLU A 293 2.68 10.66 -16.23
N ASN A 294 2.17 11.14 -17.36
CA ASN A 294 2.51 12.46 -17.89
C ASN A 294 1.57 13.58 -17.38
N GLY A 295 0.51 13.24 -16.68
CA GLY A 295 -0.52 14.19 -16.22
C GLY A 295 -1.41 13.64 -15.12
N LEU A 296 -2.63 13.20 -15.47
CA LEU A 296 -3.66 12.77 -14.50
C LEU A 296 -3.17 11.71 -13.50
N ARG A 297 -2.38 10.74 -13.94
CA ARG A 297 -1.90 9.64 -13.09
C ARG A 297 -1.06 10.14 -11.90
N MET A 298 -0.52 11.34 -11.96
CA MET A 298 0.21 11.94 -10.83
C MET A 298 -0.66 12.12 -9.58
N VAL A 299 -2.00 12.15 -9.67
CA VAL A 299 -2.90 12.24 -8.51
C VAL A 299 -2.73 11.04 -7.56
N LEU A 300 -2.25 9.89 -8.08
CA LEU A 300 -1.92 8.71 -7.28
C LEU A 300 -0.80 8.97 -6.26
N ASN A 301 -0.03 10.04 -6.45
CA ASN A 301 1.06 10.44 -5.55
C ASN A 301 0.59 11.32 -4.38
N PHE A 302 -0.71 11.36 -4.05
CA PHE A 302 -1.22 12.04 -2.86
C PHE A 302 -0.57 11.47 -1.59
N GLY A 303 0.06 12.34 -0.80
CA GLY A 303 0.86 11.96 0.37
C GLY A 303 2.27 11.41 0.05
N HIS A 304 2.53 10.95 -1.16
CA HIS A 304 3.76 10.23 -1.52
C HIS A 304 5.00 11.12 -1.55
N THR A 305 4.90 12.38 -1.94
CA THR A 305 6.08 13.28 -1.99
C THR A 305 6.74 13.43 -0.62
N ILE A 306 5.93 13.60 0.43
CA ILE A 306 6.42 13.68 1.81
C ILE A 306 6.70 12.27 2.34
N GLY A 307 5.81 11.31 2.09
CA GLY A 307 5.96 9.92 2.55
C GLY A 307 7.24 9.25 2.06
N HIS A 308 7.55 9.31 0.77
CA HIS A 308 8.80 8.78 0.23
C HIS A 308 10.03 9.45 0.83
N ALA A 309 9.96 10.76 1.09
CA ALA A 309 11.07 11.45 1.76
C ALA A 309 11.25 10.97 3.22
N ILE A 310 10.16 10.64 3.92
CA ILE A 310 10.22 10.01 5.26
C ILE A 310 10.82 8.61 5.17
N GLU A 311 10.37 7.77 4.22
CA GLU A 311 10.95 6.44 4.00
C GLU A 311 12.46 6.52 3.75
N GLN A 312 12.90 7.41 2.86
CA GLN A 312 14.31 7.59 2.53
C GLN A 312 15.12 8.12 3.73
N TYR A 313 14.58 9.09 4.48
CA TYR A 313 15.20 9.62 5.69
C TYR A 313 15.40 8.55 6.76
N THR A 314 14.51 7.59 6.84
CA THR A 314 14.55 6.47 7.82
C THR A 314 15.14 5.19 7.25
N TYR A 315 15.83 5.27 6.11
CA TYR A 315 16.52 4.16 5.44
C TYR A 315 15.62 2.98 5.12
N TYR A 316 14.28 3.21 4.96
CA TYR A 316 13.27 2.18 4.67
C TYR A 316 13.15 1.06 5.74
N GLU A 317 13.70 1.28 6.92
CA GLU A 317 13.76 0.27 7.99
C GLU A 317 12.77 0.54 9.11
N LYS A 318 12.55 1.82 9.45
CA LYS A 318 11.79 2.21 10.64
C LYS A 318 10.29 2.19 10.41
N TYR A 319 9.84 2.74 9.31
CA TYR A 319 8.43 2.87 8.96
C TYR A 319 8.13 2.08 7.69
N SER A 320 6.95 1.46 7.65
CA SER A 320 6.43 0.84 6.44
C SER A 320 5.94 1.90 5.44
N HIS A 321 5.69 1.47 4.21
CA HIS A 321 5.20 2.36 3.15
C HIS A 321 3.92 3.08 3.56
N GLY A 322 2.89 2.34 3.98
CA GLY A 322 1.61 2.91 4.37
C GLY A 322 1.69 3.82 5.59
N GLU A 323 2.56 3.49 6.58
CA GLU A 323 2.84 4.37 7.74
C GLU A 323 3.40 5.73 7.28
N ALA A 324 4.35 5.73 6.36
CA ALA A 324 4.96 6.95 5.82
C ALA A 324 3.98 7.75 4.96
N ILE A 325 3.22 7.06 4.06
CA ILE A 325 2.22 7.70 3.20
C ILE A 325 1.07 8.31 4.02
N ALA A 326 0.60 7.61 5.08
CA ALA A 326 -0.44 8.13 5.97
C ALA A 326 -0.02 9.46 6.61
N THR A 327 1.22 9.56 7.11
CA THR A 327 1.77 10.82 7.62
C THR A 327 1.86 11.88 6.51
N GLY A 328 2.33 11.51 5.32
CA GLY A 328 2.41 12.41 4.18
C GLY A 328 1.04 12.94 3.74
N MET A 329 -0.02 12.10 3.76
CA MET A 329 -1.40 12.53 3.49
C MET A 329 -1.89 13.52 4.55
N ALA A 330 -1.65 13.26 5.84
CA ALA A 330 -2.04 14.14 6.93
C ALA A 330 -1.33 15.51 6.82
N ASP A 331 -0.04 15.51 6.53
CA ASP A 331 0.75 16.74 6.39
C ASP A 331 0.30 17.60 5.21
N ILE A 332 0.10 17.00 4.03
CA ILE A 332 -0.33 17.75 2.85
C ILE A 332 -1.75 18.32 3.03
N LEU A 333 -2.65 17.64 3.74
CA LEU A 333 -3.97 18.14 4.09
C LEU A 333 -3.90 19.32 5.04
N LYS A 334 -3.08 19.22 6.09
CA LYS A 334 -2.87 20.31 7.05
C LYS A 334 -2.30 21.56 6.36
N ILE A 335 -1.34 21.37 5.46
CA ILE A 335 -0.77 22.44 4.65
C ILE A 335 -1.85 23.03 3.72
N GLY A 336 -2.63 22.19 3.05
CA GLY A 336 -3.67 22.59 2.13
C GLY A 336 -4.78 23.43 2.82
N GLU A 337 -5.21 23.02 4.00
CA GLU A 337 -6.18 23.81 4.80
C GLU A 337 -5.60 25.16 5.25
N LYS A 338 -4.34 25.19 5.70
CA LYS A 338 -3.65 26.44 6.06
C LYS A 338 -3.55 27.40 4.88
N LYS A 339 -3.29 26.87 3.68
CA LYS A 339 -3.18 27.69 2.44
C LYS A 339 -4.52 28.00 1.77
N GLY A 340 -5.64 27.51 2.31
CA GLY A 340 -6.98 27.71 1.73
C GLY A 340 -7.21 26.93 0.42
N ILE A 341 -6.35 25.95 0.09
CA ILE A 341 -6.48 25.05 -1.07
C ILE A 341 -7.47 23.94 -0.76
N THR A 342 -7.33 23.32 0.41
CA THR A 342 -8.16 22.22 0.89
C THR A 342 -9.30 22.75 1.75
N ARG A 343 -10.50 22.23 1.58
CA ARG A 343 -11.67 22.55 2.40
C ARG A 343 -11.39 22.23 3.87
N LYS A 344 -11.70 23.17 4.75
CA LYS A 344 -11.57 22.98 6.21
C LYS A 344 -12.34 21.76 6.71
N GLY A 345 -11.72 20.98 7.58
CA GLY A 345 -12.24 19.76 8.17
C GLY A 345 -11.92 18.48 7.38
N CYS A 346 -11.27 18.56 6.21
CA CYS A 346 -10.76 17.39 5.50
C CYS A 346 -9.62 16.72 6.28
N TYR A 347 -8.69 17.54 6.81
CA TYR A 347 -7.57 17.04 7.62
C TYR A 347 -8.05 16.20 8.81
N GLU A 348 -8.97 16.73 9.62
CA GLU A 348 -9.47 16.00 10.79
C GLU A 348 -10.14 14.68 10.41
N LYS A 349 -10.99 14.68 9.37
CA LYS A 349 -11.68 13.47 8.92
C LYS A 349 -10.72 12.38 8.44
N VAL A 350 -9.72 12.74 7.64
CA VAL A 350 -8.73 11.78 7.11
C VAL A 350 -7.80 11.33 8.23
N LYS A 351 -7.34 12.24 9.08
CA LYS A 351 -6.53 11.94 10.26
C LYS A 351 -7.22 10.91 11.17
N ASP A 352 -8.48 11.15 11.53
CA ASP A 352 -9.23 10.27 12.42
C ASP A 352 -9.43 8.88 11.81
N LEU A 353 -9.68 8.81 10.49
CA LEU A 353 -9.77 7.54 9.80
C LEU A 353 -8.43 6.78 9.81
N LEU A 354 -7.31 7.45 9.46
CA LEU A 354 -5.98 6.85 9.45
C LEU A 354 -5.59 6.33 10.83
N LEU A 355 -5.80 7.13 11.87
CA LEU A 355 -5.55 6.70 13.25
C LEU A 355 -6.41 5.50 13.63
N SER A 356 -7.70 5.48 13.27
CA SER A 356 -8.60 4.35 13.53
C SER A 356 -8.14 3.06 12.85
N LEU A 357 -7.42 3.18 11.74
CA LEU A 357 -6.78 2.08 11.00
C LEU A 357 -5.36 1.77 11.51
N ASN A 358 -4.98 2.27 12.69
CA ASN A 358 -3.66 2.06 13.30
C ASN A 358 -2.50 2.59 12.43
N LEU A 359 -2.76 3.61 11.61
CA LEU A 359 -1.75 4.28 10.78
C LEU A 359 -1.32 5.60 11.43
N PRO A 360 -0.03 5.88 11.57
CA PRO A 360 0.46 7.11 12.18
C PRO A 360 0.24 8.32 11.26
N VAL A 361 -0.03 9.48 11.85
CA VAL A 361 -0.22 10.74 11.11
C VAL A 361 0.73 11.84 11.57
N ASN A 362 1.67 11.52 12.45
CA ASN A 362 2.58 12.47 13.09
C ASN A 362 3.98 11.88 13.31
N ILE A 363 4.51 11.19 12.31
CA ILE A 363 5.93 10.78 12.34
C ILE A 363 6.79 12.04 12.44
N GLU A 364 7.62 12.12 13.47
CA GLU A 364 8.54 13.23 13.64
C GLU A 364 9.73 13.11 12.67
N TYR A 365 9.99 14.19 11.95
CA TYR A 365 11.09 14.29 11.03
C TYR A 365 11.63 15.74 10.94
N PRO A 366 12.95 15.94 10.70
CA PRO A 366 13.52 17.27 10.47
C PRO A 366 13.07 17.80 9.09
N LYS A 367 12.31 18.89 9.08
CA LYS A 367 11.76 19.48 7.83
C LYS A 367 12.85 19.81 6.81
N GLU A 368 14.00 20.29 7.26
CA GLU A 368 15.14 20.62 6.40
C GLU A 368 15.66 19.40 5.66
N LYS A 369 15.74 18.24 6.34
CA LYS A 369 16.17 16.98 5.73
C LYS A 369 15.19 16.47 4.69
N ILE A 370 13.89 16.53 5.01
CA ILE A 370 12.84 16.16 4.05
C ILE A 370 12.88 17.07 2.83
N ARG A 371 13.08 18.40 3.00
CA ARG A 371 13.27 19.33 1.88
C ARG A 371 14.47 18.95 1.00
N GLU A 372 15.63 18.64 1.61
CA GLU A 372 16.82 18.22 0.87
C GLU A 372 16.56 16.95 0.03
N ILE A 373 15.86 15.97 0.60
CA ILE A 373 15.51 14.72 -0.08
C ILE A 373 14.57 15.01 -1.26
N MET A 374 13.50 15.77 -1.02
CA MET A 374 12.53 16.14 -2.06
C MET A 374 13.19 16.90 -3.23
N LYS A 375 14.18 17.75 -2.97
CA LYS A 375 14.98 18.44 -4.01
C LYS A 375 15.79 17.48 -4.87
N ARG A 376 16.39 16.45 -4.28
CA ARG A 376 17.24 15.49 -4.99
C ARG A 376 16.42 14.61 -5.92
N ASP A 377 15.27 14.15 -5.44
CA ASP A 377 14.38 13.26 -6.18
C ASP A 377 13.83 13.91 -7.47
N LYS A 378 13.77 15.24 -7.52
CA LYS A 378 13.12 16.01 -8.61
C LYS A 378 14.01 17.00 -9.34
N LYS A 379 15.34 16.87 -9.25
CA LYS A 379 16.32 17.74 -9.97
C LYS A 379 16.17 17.75 -11.50
N SER A 380 15.35 16.88 -12.08
CA SER A 380 15.11 16.79 -13.53
C SER A 380 13.89 17.59 -14.03
N MET A 381 13.16 18.28 -13.15
CA MET A 381 11.98 19.06 -13.56
C MET A 381 12.21 20.56 -13.38
N ASP A 382 12.32 21.30 -14.49
CA ASP A 382 12.36 22.76 -14.47
C ASP A 382 11.12 23.35 -13.78
N GLY A 383 11.32 24.09 -12.69
CA GLY A 383 10.34 25.02 -12.12
C GLY A 383 9.42 24.51 -11.01
N GLY A 384 9.79 23.48 -10.22
CA GLY A 384 9.05 23.09 -9.00
C GLY A 384 8.59 21.62 -8.97
N ILE A 385 7.96 21.24 -7.86
CA ILE A 385 7.48 19.90 -7.55
C ILE A 385 5.95 19.88 -7.71
N ASN A 386 5.41 18.85 -8.36
CA ASN A 386 3.98 18.61 -8.40
C ASN A 386 3.52 18.00 -7.07
N PHE A 387 2.77 18.77 -6.29
CA PHE A 387 2.10 18.30 -5.09
C PHE A 387 0.64 17.99 -5.40
N ILE A 388 0.13 16.95 -4.76
CA ILE A 388 -1.27 16.59 -4.89
C ILE A 388 -1.99 17.09 -3.66
N PHE A 389 -2.94 18.01 -3.86
CA PHE A 389 -3.83 18.52 -2.82
C PHE A 389 -5.24 17.98 -3.02
N LEU A 390 -6.04 17.96 -1.98
CA LEU A 390 -7.48 17.75 -2.10
C LEU A 390 -8.18 19.11 -2.09
N ARG A 391 -9.09 19.33 -3.03
CA ARG A 391 -10.10 20.42 -2.88
C ARG A 391 -11.13 20.04 -1.82
N ASP A 392 -11.60 18.80 -1.86
CA ASP A 392 -12.42 18.10 -0.85
C ASP A 392 -12.11 16.60 -0.95
N ILE A 393 -12.55 15.78 0.00
CA ILE A 393 -12.45 14.32 -0.07
C ILE A 393 -13.17 13.83 -1.33
N GLY A 394 -12.47 13.02 -2.13
CA GLY A 394 -12.91 12.54 -3.45
C GLY A 394 -12.55 13.47 -4.61
N ASN A 395 -11.84 14.59 -4.37
CA ASN A 395 -11.50 15.56 -5.41
C ASN A 395 -10.07 16.08 -5.22
N ALA A 396 -9.12 15.55 -6.01
CA ALA A 396 -7.71 15.93 -5.97
C ALA A 396 -7.34 16.90 -7.09
N GLU A 397 -6.32 17.71 -6.82
CA GLU A 397 -5.73 18.67 -7.75
C GLU A 397 -4.21 18.63 -7.71
N ILE A 398 -3.58 18.74 -8.87
CA ILE A 398 -2.13 18.81 -9.03
C ILE A 398 -1.72 20.29 -8.98
N ILE A 399 -0.89 20.67 -8.02
CA ILE A 399 -0.41 22.04 -7.87
C ILE A 399 1.11 22.03 -7.84
N LYS A 400 1.72 22.80 -8.74
CA LYS A 400 3.17 22.94 -8.81
C LYS A 400 3.65 23.99 -7.81
N MET A 401 4.54 23.59 -6.91
CA MET A 401 5.12 24.45 -5.87
C MET A 401 6.59 24.14 -5.69
N THR A 402 7.34 25.08 -5.15
CA THR A 402 8.70 24.83 -4.67
C THR A 402 8.65 24.14 -3.30
N GLU A 403 9.72 23.45 -2.93
CA GLU A 403 9.88 22.86 -1.60
C GLU A 403 9.89 23.90 -0.47
N LYS A 404 10.15 25.15 -0.79
CA LYS A 404 10.07 26.27 0.15
C LYS A 404 8.62 26.66 0.38
N GLU A 405 7.87 26.87 -0.70
CA GLU A 405 6.45 27.25 -0.65
C GLU A 405 5.59 26.23 0.09
N ILE A 406 5.92 24.93 0.03
CA ILE A 406 5.11 23.90 0.69
C ILE A 406 5.19 23.99 2.22
N PHE A 407 6.31 24.41 2.81
CA PHE A 407 6.51 24.43 4.26
C PHE A 407 6.39 25.81 4.90
N GLU A 408 6.22 26.88 4.12
CA GLU A 408 5.89 28.23 4.57
C GLU A 408 4.38 28.42 4.76
#